data_0acd34c2c99b53730b8e4142c9fc7609
#
_entry.id   0acd34c2c99b53730b8e4142c9fc7609
#
_cell.length_a   1.000
_cell.length_b   1.000
_cell.length_c   1.000
_cell.angle_alpha   90.00
_cell.angle_beta   90.00
_cell.angle_gamma   90.00
#
_symmetry.space_group_name_H-M   'P 1'
#
loop_
_entity.id
_entity.type
_entity.pdbx_description
1 polymer ?
#
loop_
_entity_poly.entity_id
_entity_poly.type
_entity_poly.pdbx_seq_one_letter_code
_entity_poly.pdbx_strand_id
1 'polypeptide(L)'
;MRVEEYATLKDLLYEAIYVPPGDAPPPRSVADRPELRVYFQGFGSGPLDRALAAVDGSRVVGSVWCRLMDDYGHIDDETPSLAAALYPEYRGQGIGTELLRAMMDALEREGVRQVSLSVQKGNPAVRLYRRVGFRIVRETAEEYIMLKEIEEAVGIYLELLDGLLI
;
A
#
# COMPACT_ATOMS: atom_id res chain seq x y z
N MET A 1 -9.33 -2.72 -8.14
CA MET A 1 -10.09 -1.44 -8.11
C MET A 1 -10.30 -0.99 -9.54
N ARG A 2 -11.51 -0.57 -9.91
CA ARG A 2 -11.82 -0.10 -11.26
C ARG A 2 -11.45 1.38 -11.40
N VAL A 3 -11.22 1.84 -12.63
CA VAL A 3 -10.79 3.24 -12.87
C VAL A 3 -11.80 4.26 -12.35
N GLU A 4 -13.09 4.00 -12.51
CA GLU A 4 -14.17 4.86 -12.01
C GLU A 4 -14.22 4.95 -10.48
N GLU A 5 -13.57 4.02 -9.77
CA GLU A 5 -13.50 3.99 -8.31
C GLU A 5 -12.31 4.80 -7.76
N TYR A 6 -11.36 5.23 -8.61
CA TYR A 6 -10.17 5.96 -8.15
C TYR A 6 -10.50 7.28 -7.44
N ALA A 7 -11.66 7.87 -7.73
CA ALA A 7 -12.13 9.07 -7.02
C ALA A 7 -12.30 8.84 -5.51
N THR A 8 -12.52 7.59 -5.07
CA THR A 8 -12.66 7.23 -3.65
C THR A 8 -11.33 7.25 -2.89
N LEU A 9 -10.18 7.23 -3.60
CA LEU A 9 -8.86 7.21 -2.97
C LEU A 9 -8.60 8.45 -2.10
N LYS A 10 -9.16 9.60 -2.46
CA LYS A 10 -9.08 10.82 -1.63
C LYS A 10 -9.75 10.63 -0.27
N ASP A 11 -10.95 10.07 -0.26
CA ASP A 11 -11.69 9.81 0.98
C ASP A 11 -11.00 8.72 1.81
N LEU A 12 -10.52 7.67 1.17
CA LEU A 12 -9.77 6.61 1.83
C LEU A 12 -8.43 7.12 2.38
N LEU A 13 -7.76 8.04 1.69
CA LEU A 13 -6.54 8.66 2.22
C LEU A 13 -6.83 9.41 3.53
N TYR A 14 -7.96 10.12 3.60
CA TYR A 14 -8.38 10.76 4.85
C TYR A 14 -8.55 9.72 5.98
N GLU A 15 -9.14 8.57 5.70
CA GLU A 15 -9.28 7.47 6.66
C GLU A 15 -7.95 6.81 7.04
N ALA A 16 -6.91 6.96 6.22
CA ALA A 16 -5.56 6.49 6.53
C ALA A 16 -4.83 7.38 7.55
N ILE A 17 -5.27 8.62 7.74
CA ILE A 17 -4.67 9.55 8.70
C ILE A 17 -4.96 9.05 10.12
N TYR A 18 -3.90 8.74 10.85
CA TYR A 18 -4.04 8.34 12.25
C TYR A 18 -4.31 9.56 13.13
N VAL A 19 -5.35 9.44 13.95
CA VAL A 19 -5.69 10.42 14.98
C VAL A 19 -5.45 9.76 16.34
N PRO A 20 -4.54 10.28 17.17
CA PRO A 20 -4.31 9.75 18.51
C PRO A 20 -5.58 9.78 19.36
N PRO A 21 -5.74 8.84 20.30
CA PRO A 21 -6.88 8.86 21.22
C PRO A 21 -6.95 10.17 21.99
N GLY A 22 -8.12 10.81 21.94
CA GLY A 22 -8.37 12.09 22.61
C GLY A 22 -8.16 13.33 21.73
N ASP A 23 -7.54 13.17 20.57
CA ASP A 23 -7.38 14.27 19.62
C ASP A 23 -8.61 14.38 18.69
N ALA A 24 -8.88 15.59 18.23
CA ALA A 24 -9.91 15.82 17.24
C ALA A 24 -9.38 15.43 15.83
N PRO A 25 -10.20 14.79 14.99
CA PRO A 25 -9.81 14.51 13.63
C PRO A 25 -9.57 15.82 12.85
N PRO A 26 -8.58 15.85 11.94
CA PRO A 26 -8.34 17.02 11.12
C PRO A 26 -9.53 17.28 10.18
N PRO A 27 -9.70 18.51 9.68
CA PRO A 27 -10.73 18.77 8.68
C PRO A 27 -10.46 17.98 7.41
N ARG A 28 -11.51 17.58 6.68
CA ARG A 28 -11.36 16.78 5.44
C ARG A 28 -10.50 17.46 4.37
N SER A 29 -10.42 18.79 4.39
CA SER A 29 -9.53 19.56 3.52
C SER A 29 -8.03 19.29 3.74
N VAL A 30 -7.65 18.58 4.81
CA VAL A 30 -6.26 18.16 5.01
C VAL A 30 -5.74 17.32 3.85
N ALA A 31 -6.61 16.50 3.23
CA ALA A 31 -6.26 15.71 2.07
C ALA A 31 -5.88 16.55 0.82
N ASP A 32 -6.25 17.83 0.81
CA ASP A 32 -5.93 18.75 -0.28
C ASP A 32 -4.53 19.39 -0.15
N ARG A 33 -3.80 19.11 0.90
CA ARG A 33 -2.41 19.55 1.05
C ARG A 33 -1.52 18.91 0.00
N PRO A 34 -0.53 19.64 -0.56
CA PRO A 34 0.33 19.14 -1.62
C PRO A 34 0.99 17.79 -1.29
N GLU A 35 1.48 17.62 -0.06
CA GLU A 35 2.15 16.42 0.43
C GLU A 35 1.22 15.18 0.51
N LEU A 36 -0.09 15.38 0.56
CA LEU A 36 -1.09 14.31 0.57
C LEU A 36 -1.74 14.08 -0.79
N ARG A 37 -1.78 15.10 -1.65
CA ARG A 37 -2.32 14.95 -3.00
C ARG A 37 -1.56 13.93 -3.85
N VAL A 38 -0.26 13.76 -3.62
CA VAL A 38 0.58 12.82 -4.36
C VAL A 38 0.05 11.38 -4.29
N TYR A 39 -0.70 11.04 -3.26
CA TYR A 39 -1.26 9.71 -3.08
C TYR A 39 -2.42 9.37 -4.03
N PHE A 40 -3.16 10.37 -4.53
CA PHE A 40 -4.37 10.10 -5.32
C PHE A 40 -4.50 10.96 -6.59
N GLN A 41 -3.87 12.14 -6.65
CA GLN A 41 -4.03 13.02 -7.79
C GLN A 41 -3.47 12.38 -9.06
N GLY A 42 -4.31 12.29 -10.11
CA GLY A 42 -3.92 11.67 -11.37
C GLY A 42 -3.60 10.17 -11.26
N PHE A 43 -4.16 9.48 -10.26
CA PHE A 43 -3.94 8.06 -10.09
C PHE A 43 -4.40 7.26 -11.31
N GLY A 44 -3.62 6.27 -11.70
CA GLY A 44 -3.82 5.47 -12.90
C GLY A 44 -2.99 5.93 -14.10
N SER A 45 -2.27 7.07 -14.00
CA SER A 45 -1.39 7.57 -15.07
C SER A 45 0.07 7.11 -14.94
N GLY A 46 0.47 6.64 -13.77
CA GLY A 46 1.83 6.17 -13.50
C GLY A 46 2.04 4.69 -13.82
N PRO A 47 3.28 4.27 -14.12
CA PRO A 47 3.59 2.88 -14.53
C PRO A 47 3.34 1.86 -13.43
N LEU A 48 3.45 2.25 -12.16
CA LEU A 48 3.22 1.40 -10.98
C LEU A 48 2.02 1.86 -10.14
N ASP A 49 1.07 2.60 -10.73
CA ASP A 49 -0.18 2.91 -10.07
C ASP A 49 -1.04 1.63 -9.99
N ARG A 50 -1.14 1.05 -8.80
CA ARG A 50 -1.93 -0.16 -8.53
C ARG A 50 -2.82 0.05 -7.33
N ALA A 51 -4.08 -0.33 -7.44
CA ALA A 51 -5.03 -0.28 -6.34
C ALA A 51 -5.90 -1.53 -6.30
N LEU A 52 -6.06 -2.10 -5.12
CA LEU A 52 -6.98 -3.17 -4.82
C LEU A 52 -8.04 -2.65 -3.86
N ALA A 53 -9.30 -3.00 -4.08
CA ALA A 53 -10.41 -2.57 -3.25
C ALA A 53 -11.03 -3.75 -2.48
N ALA A 54 -11.37 -3.51 -1.23
CA ALA A 54 -12.37 -4.28 -0.52
C ALA A 54 -13.75 -3.68 -0.81
N VAL A 55 -14.72 -4.52 -1.13
CA VAL A 55 -16.07 -4.08 -1.48
C VAL A 55 -17.11 -4.82 -0.61
N ASP A 56 -18.14 -4.09 -0.23
CA ASP A 56 -19.36 -4.64 0.38
C ASP A 56 -20.53 -4.33 -0.57
N GLY A 57 -21.05 -5.36 -1.23
CA GLY A 57 -21.94 -5.17 -2.37
C GLY A 57 -21.28 -4.36 -3.49
N SER A 58 -21.81 -3.18 -3.77
CA SER A 58 -21.25 -2.25 -4.76
C SER A 58 -20.38 -1.13 -4.17
N ARG A 59 -20.27 -1.07 -2.85
CA ARG A 59 -19.55 0.00 -2.14
C ARG A 59 -18.09 -0.41 -1.92
N VAL A 60 -17.15 0.46 -2.29
CA VAL A 60 -15.76 0.36 -1.86
C VAL A 60 -15.68 0.73 -0.38
N VAL A 61 -15.18 -0.20 0.44
CA VAL A 61 -15.09 -0.04 1.91
C VAL A 61 -13.66 0.06 2.42
N GLY A 62 -12.72 -0.14 1.54
CA GLY A 62 -11.30 0.02 1.81
C GLY A 62 -10.46 -0.21 0.57
N SER A 63 -9.21 0.16 0.64
CA SER A 63 -8.25 -0.04 -0.44
C SER A 63 -6.84 -0.15 0.10
N VAL A 64 -6.00 -0.83 -0.65
CA VAL A 64 -4.56 -0.69 -0.65
C VAL A 64 -4.14 -0.21 -2.03
N TRP A 65 -3.29 0.78 -2.10
CA TRP A 65 -2.77 1.29 -3.37
C TRP A 65 -1.31 1.71 -3.25
N CYS A 66 -0.61 1.68 -4.36
CA CYS A 66 0.78 2.12 -4.44
C CYS A 66 1.03 2.86 -5.74
N ARG A 67 2.06 3.67 -5.73
CA ARG A 67 2.59 4.40 -6.88
C ARG A 67 4.01 4.87 -6.63
N LEU A 68 4.73 5.22 -7.69
CA LEU A 68 5.97 5.99 -7.58
C LEU A 68 5.61 7.44 -7.25
N MET A 69 6.03 7.92 -6.09
CA MET A 69 5.73 9.28 -5.63
C MET A 69 6.79 9.75 -4.63
N ASP A 70 6.97 11.06 -4.59
CA ASP A 70 7.80 11.73 -3.59
C ASP A 70 6.94 12.06 -2.35
N ASP A 71 6.72 11.05 -1.53
CA ASP A 71 5.94 11.09 -0.31
C ASP A 71 6.81 10.91 0.95
N TYR A 72 6.19 10.84 2.11
CA TYR A 72 6.89 10.56 3.38
C TYR A 72 7.60 9.19 3.40
N GLY A 73 7.08 8.23 2.64
CA GLY A 73 7.61 6.87 2.52
C GLY A 73 8.67 6.70 1.43
N HIS A 74 9.01 7.76 0.69
CA HIS A 74 9.93 7.71 -0.43
C HIS A 74 11.31 7.15 -0.04
N ILE A 75 11.77 6.17 -0.79
CA ILE A 75 13.10 5.54 -0.66
C ILE A 75 13.98 5.91 -1.86
N ASP A 76 13.50 5.62 -3.07
CA ASP A 76 14.14 5.88 -4.35
C ASP A 76 13.09 5.94 -5.48
N ASP A 77 13.55 6.25 -6.69
CA ASP A 77 12.66 6.44 -7.85
C ASP A 77 12.13 5.13 -8.46
N GLU A 78 12.56 3.97 -7.97
CA GLU A 78 12.12 2.66 -8.44
C GLU A 78 11.20 1.95 -7.43
N THR A 79 11.16 2.44 -6.19
CA THR A 79 10.38 1.86 -5.09
C THR A 79 9.04 2.56 -4.96
N PRO A 80 7.91 1.91 -5.30
CA PRO A 80 6.61 2.50 -5.07
C PRO A 80 6.31 2.62 -3.57
N SER A 81 5.65 3.71 -3.20
CA SER A 81 5.10 3.89 -1.86
C SER A 81 3.65 3.43 -1.80
N LEU A 82 3.30 2.82 -0.68
CA LEU A 82 2.00 2.19 -0.44
C LEU A 82 1.19 2.98 0.59
N ALA A 83 -0.11 3.07 0.37
CA ALA A 83 -1.09 3.48 1.36
C ALA A 83 -2.19 2.43 1.50
N ALA A 84 -2.78 2.34 2.68
CA ALA A 84 -3.89 1.44 2.95
C ALA A 84 -4.88 2.08 3.92
N ALA A 85 -6.16 1.92 3.64
CA ALA A 85 -7.22 2.41 4.50
C ALA A 85 -8.46 1.53 4.43
N LEU A 86 -9.18 1.48 5.54
CA LEU A 86 -10.53 0.92 5.66
C LEU A 86 -11.40 1.95 6.38
N TYR A 87 -12.66 2.05 5.99
CA TYR A 87 -13.62 2.75 6.82
C TYR A 87 -13.69 2.11 8.21
N PRO A 88 -13.93 2.91 9.28
CA PRO A 88 -13.83 2.44 10.66
C PRO A 88 -14.62 1.18 10.97
N GLU A 89 -15.84 1.06 10.43
CA GLU A 89 -16.73 -0.07 10.64
C GLU A 89 -16.23 -1.40 10.07
N TYR A 90 -15.23 -1.36 9.18
CA TYR A 90 -14.63 -2.56 8.54
C TYR A 90 -13.25 -2.92 9.09
N ARG A 91 -12.76 -2.16 10.09
CA ARG A 91 -11.47 -2.42 10.74
C ARG A 91 -11.53 -3.60 11.70
N GLY A 92 -10.38 -4.20 11.99
CA GLY A 92 -10.27 -5.30 12.95
C GLY A 92 -10.84 -6.64 12.50
N GLN A 93 -11.20 -6.80 11.23
CA GLN A 93 -11.82 -8.00 10.66
C GLN A 93 -10.89 -8.80 9.73
N GLY A 94 -9.60 -8.45 9.68
CA GLY A 94 -8.62 -9.11 8.82
C GLY A 94 -8.55 -8.58 7.39
N ILE A 95 -9.48 -7.73 6.96
CA ILE A 95 -9.57 -7.21 5.58
C ILE A 95 -8.28 -6.51 5.16
N GLY A 96 -7.69 -5.69 6.03
CA GLY A 96 -6.42 -5.01 5.73
C GLY A 96 -5.27 -5.97 5.48
N THR A 97 -5.22 -7.09 6.20
CA THR A 97 -4.22 -8.14 5.99
C THR A 97 -4.38 -8.79 4.62
N GLU A 98 -5.60 -9.13 4.24
CA GLU A 98 -5.90 -9.74 2.93
C GLU A 98 -5.58 -8.77 1.78
N LEU A 99 -5.96 -7.50 1.90
CA LEU A 99 -5.62 -6.47 0.91
C LEU A 99 -4.11 -6.34 0.73
N LEU A 100 -3.35 -6.27 1.82
CA LEU A 100 -1.90 -6.14 1.76
C LEU A 100 -1.25 -7.37 1.12
N ARG A 101 -1.67 -8.58 1.49
CA ARG A 101 -1.16 -9.82 0.87
C ARG A 101 -1.45 -9.85 -0.62
N ALA A 102 -2.68 -9.58 -1.02
CA ALA A 102 -3.06 -9.53 -2.42
C ALA A 102 -2.26 -8.48 -3.22
N MET A 103 -1.94 -7.34 -2.59
CA MET A 103 -1.07 -6.34 -3.22
C MET A 103 0.36 -6.85 -3.37
N MET A 104 0.92 -7.54 -2.37
CA MET A 104 2.26 -8.13 -2.48
C MET A 104 2.32 -9.14 -3.62
N ASP A 105 1.33 -10.02 -3.72
CA ASP A 105 1.23 -11.00 -4.81
C ASP A 105 1.10 -10.33 -6.20
N ALA A 106 0.42 -9.19 -6.28
CA ALA A 106 0.30 -8.45 -7.53
C ALA A 106 1.61 -7.79 -7.93
N LEU A 107 2.32 -7.18 -6.99
CA LEU A 107 3.61 -6.53 -7.22
C LEU A 107 4.70 -7.54 -7.57
N GLU A 108 4.70 -8.73 -6.94
CA GLU A 108 5.59 -9.84 -7.27
C GLU A 108 5.45 -10.26 -8.73
N ARG A 109 4.21 -10.46 -9.20
CA ARG A 109 3.93 -10.83 -10.60
C ARG A 109 4.37 -9.77 -11.62
N GLU A 110 4.48 -8.54 -11.20
CA GLU A 110 4.96 -7.42 -12.02
C GLU A 110 6.48 -7.21 -11.91
N GLY A 111 7.19 -8.03 -11.12
CA GLY A 111 8.64 -7.94 -10.95
C GLY A 111 9.07 -6.76 -10.09
N VAL A 112 8.18 -6.21 -9.28
CA VAL A 112 8.52 -5.15 -8.32
C VAL A 112 9.31 -5.76 -7.17
N ARG A 113 10.52 -5.24 -6.92
CA ARG A 113 11.44 -5.85 -5.96
C ARG A 113 11.19 -5.46 -4.51
N GLN A 114 10.60 -4.30 -4.30
CA GLN A 114 10.34 -3.78 -2.95
C GLN A 114 9.25 -2.72 -2.99
N VAL A 115 8.63 -2.50 -1.84
CA VAL A 115 7.61 -1.47 -1.63
C VAL A 115 7.82 -0.82 -0.28
N SER A 116 7.61 0.49 -0.19
CA SER A 116 7.75 1.26 1.04
C SER A 116 6.41 1.82 1.52
N LEU A 117 6.41 2.32 2.73
CA LEU A 117 5.32 3.12 3.29
C LEU A 117 5.85 3.98 4.44
N SER A 118 5.13 5.06 4.76
CA SER A 118 5.28 5.75 6.05
C SER A 118 4.10 5.45 6.95
N VAL A 119 4.34 5.43 8.25
CA VAL A 119 3.30 5.22 9.25
C VAL A 119 3.66 5.95 10.55
N GLN A 120 2.71 6.66 11.13
CA GLN A 120 2.90 7.34 12.41
C GLN A 120 3.20 6.33 13.52
N LYS A 121 4.16 6.65 14.40
CA LYS A 121 4.67 5.74 15.45
C LYS A 121 3.57 5.22 16.40
N GLY A 122 2.57 6.02 16.70
CA GLY A 122 1.43 5.65 17.53
C GLY A 122 0.35 4.82 16.83
N ASN A 123 0.42 4.69 15.50
CA ASN A 123 -0.62 4.02 14.72
C ASN A 123 -0.58 2.48 14.94
N PRO A 124 -1.69 1.85 15.38
CA PRO A 124 -1.76 0.39 15.51
C PRO A 124 -1.44 -0.39 14.23
N ALA A 125 -1.57 0.23 13.05
CA ALA A 125 -1.24 -0.37 11.76
C ALA A 125 0.23 -0.79 11.65
N VAL A 126 1.14 -0.24 12.44
CA VAL A 126 2.54 -0.70 12.52
C VAL A 126 2.63 -2.20 12.77
N ARG A 127 1.75 -2.75 13.62
CA ARG A 127 1.73 -4.20 13.91
C ARG A 127 1.26 -5.01 12.71
N LEU A 128 0.30 -4.48 11.96
CA LEU A 128 -0.20 -5.09 10.74
C LEU A 128 0.91 -5.17 9.70
N TYR A 129 1.60 -4.05 9.44
CA TYR A 129 2.70 -4.00 8.48
C TYR A 129 3.83 -4.95 8.84
N ARG A 130 4.22 -5.01 10.13
CA ARG A 130 5.21 -5.99 10.60
C ARG A 130 4.79 -7.44 10.35
N ARG A 131 3.51 -7.79 10.59
CA ARG A 131 3.01 -9.16 10.33
C ARG A 131 3.02 -9.53 8.85
N VAL A 132 2.89 -8.56 7.96
CA VAL A 132 2.96 -8.77 6.50
C VAL A 132 4.41 -8.77 6.01
N GLY A 133 5.38 -8.47 6.87
CA GLY A 133 6.81 -8.56 6.56
C GLY A 133 7.52 -7.24 6.28
N PHE A 134 6.87 -6.10 6.56
CA PHE A 134 7.56 -4.82 6.51
C PHE A 134 8.51 -4.65 7.71
N ARG A 135 9.68 -4.09 7.46
CA ARG A 135 10.66 -3.72 8.48
C ARG A 135 10.90 -2.21 8.49
N ILE A 136 11.21 -1.65 9.64
CA ILE A 136 11.58 -0.24 9.76
C ILE A 136 12.98 -0.05 9.17
N VAL A 137 13.11 0.87 8.22
CA VAL A 137 14.41 1.20 7.58
C VAL A 137 14.88 2.60 7.93
N ARG A 138 13.97 3.48 8.31
CA ARG A 138 14.27 4.84 8.76
C ARG A 138 13.15 5.31 9.70
N GLU A 139 13.46 6.23 10.59
CA GLU A 139 12.47 6.88 11.42
C GLU A 139 12.73 8.39 11.51
N THR A 140 11.65 9.11 11.68
CA THR A 140 11.63 10.53 12.02
C THR A 140 11.14 10.70 13.48
N ALA A 141 10.94 11.94 13.92
CA ALA A 141 10.35 12.18 15.24
C ALA A 141 8.95 11.54 15.35
N GLU A 142 8.16 11.54 14.29
CA GLU A 142 6.74 11.18 14.30
C GLU A 142 6.43 9.87 13.57
N GLU A 143 7.26 9.45 12.59
CA GLU A 143 6.94 8.38 11.67
C GLU A 143 8.02 7.29 11.60
N TYR A 144 7.59 6.08 11.25
CA TYR A 144 8.43 5.03 10.71
C TYR A 144 8.30 5.00 9.20
N ILE A 145 9.43 4.92 8.50
CA ILE A 145 9.48 4.53 7.11
C ILE A 145 9.78 3.03 7.08
N MET A 146 8.87 2.28 6.49
CA MET A 146 8.96 0.83 6.46
C MET A 146 9.12 0.35 5.03
N LEU A 147 9.86 -0.74 4.87
CA LEU A 147 10.15 -1.37 3.58
C LEU A 147 9.82 -2.86 3.67
N LYS A 148 9.25 -3.39 2.59
CA LYS A 148 9.14 -4.82 2.35
C LYS A 148 9.83 -5.16 1.05
N GLU A 149 10.80 -6.06 1.11
CA GLU A 149 11.35 -6.75 -0.05
C GLU A 149 10.33 -7.78 -0.55
N ILE A 150 10.10 -7.79 -1.84
CA ILE A 150 9.23 -8.75 -2.53
C ILE A 150 10.16 -9.76 -3.16
N GLU A 151 10.13 -10.98 -2.64
CA GLU A 151 10.96 -12.07 -3.15
C GLU A 151 10.45 -12.45 -4.55
N GLU A 152 11.36 -12.57 -5.51
CA GLU A 152 11.03 -13.21 -6.76
C GLU A 152 10.65 -14.65 -6.46
N ALA A 153 9.50 -15.10 -6.96
CA ALA A 153 9.19 -16.52 -6.94
C ALA A 153 10.35 -17.26 -7.60
N VAL A 154 11.01 -18.14 -6.85
CA VAL A 154 12.08 -18.96 -7.39
C VAL A 154 11.46 -19.83 -8.48
N GLY A 155 11.57 -19.37 -9.72
CA GLY A 155 11.19 -20.15 -10.88
C GLY A 155 12.13 -21.33 -10.97
N ILE A 156 11.69 -22.52 -10.57
CA ILE A 156 12.39 -23.76 -10.90
C ILE A 156 12.20 -23.96 -12.38
N TYR A 157 13.12 -23.45 -13.19
CA TYR A 157 13.25 -23.88 -14.58
C TYR A 157 13.81 -25.30 -14.54
N LEU A 158 12.91 -26.28 -14.63
CA LEU A 158 13.31 -27.61 -15.08
C LEU A 158 13.62 -27.48 -16.57
N GLU A 159 14.86 -27.22 -16.93
CA GLU A 159 15.35 -27.53 -18.26
C GLU A 159 15.21 -29.05 -18.43
N LEU A 160 14.16 -29.45 -19.15
CA LEU A 160 14.12 -30.77 -19.74
C LEU A 160 15.24 -30.79 -20.78
N LEU A 161 16.39 -31.29 -20.36
CA LEU A 161 17.39 -31.77 -21.30
C LEU A 161 16.71 -32.84 -22.12
N ASP A 162 16.26 -32.46 -23.30
CA ASP A 162 15.84 -33.43 -24.32
C ASP A 162 16.99 -34.37 -24.55
N GLY A 163 16.83 -35.57 -23.98
CA GLY A 163 17.79 -36.60 -24.04
C GLY A 163 18.07 -37.00 -25.48
N LEU A 164 19.33 -36.93 -25.84
CA LEU A 164 19.86 -37.62 -26.96
C LEU A 164 19.62 -39.12 -26.74
N LEU A 165 18.65 -39.68 -27.44
CA LEU A 165 18.51 -41.11 -27.65
C LEU A 165 19.44 -41.48 -28.79
N ILE A 166 20.43 -42.27 -28.47
CA ILE A 166 21.06 -43.17 -29.42
C ILE A 166 20.54 -44.58 -29.16
#